data_a3df6286e9289adf9b360eb22f6ad1f9
#
_entry.id   a3df6286e9289adf9b360eb22f6ad1f9
#
_cell.length_a   1.000
_cell.length_b   1.000
_cell.length_c   1.000
_cell.angle_alpha   90.00
_cell.angle_beta   90.00
_cell.angle_gamma   90.00
#
_symmetry.space_group_name_H-M   'P 1'
#
loop_
_entity.id
_entity.type
_entity.pdbx_description
1 polymer ?
#
loop_
_entity_poly.entity_id
_entity_poly.type
_entity_poly.pdbx_seq_one_letter_code
_entity_poly.pdbx_strand_id
1 'polypeptide(L)'
;ADRLDEDLDALDWPESVKLMQHNWIGKSTGAEVTFSVASKEGLPTENSLTVYTTRCDTLFGATYMVVSPEHKIVPLITTAEQKDAVNEYVQAAAKKSDLERTDLNKDKTGVFSGSYAINPVNKSLVPIWIADYVLISYGTGAIMAVPAHDTRDWEFAKKFNLPIIEVLKGNGNVQEKAWTEDGIHVNSGFLDGLDKKSAIEKMLSFLEENKIGRKAVNYKL
;
A
#
# COMPACT_ATOMS: atom_id res chain seq x y z
N ALA A 1 -14.97 -4.05 17.38
CA ALA A 1 -14.02 -5.11 17.04
C ALA A 1 -12.99 -5.34 18.16
N ASP A 2 -12.40 -4.29 18.80
CA ASP A 2 -11.41 -4.45 19.89
C ASP A 2 -11.92 -5.37 21.00
N ARG A 3 -13.10 -5.08 21.54
CA ARG A 3 -13.68 -5.88 22.60
C ARG A 3 -13.90 -7.35 22.20
N LEU A 4 -14.26 -7.61 20.93
CA LEU A 4 -14.40 -9.01 20.46
C LEU A 4 -13.06 -9.73 20.43
N ASP A 5 -11.99 -9.04 20.07
CA ASP A 5 -10.64 -9.57 20.02
C ASP A 5 -10.09 -9.84 21.43
N GLU A 6 -10.28 -8.89 22.35
CA GLU A 6 -9.85 -8.99 23.75
C GLU A 6 -10.64 -10.04 24.55
N ASP A 7 -11.96 -10.12 24.37
CA ASP A 7 -12.82 -11.08 25.08
C ASP A 7 -12.51 -12.55 24.70
N LEU A 8 -11.89 -12.81 23.52
CA LEU A 8 -11.49 -14.16 23.12
C LEU A 8 -10.46 -14.79 24.06
N ASP A 9 -9.53 -13.99 24.58
CA ASP A 9 -8.48 -14.49 25.48
C ASP A 9 -9.05 -15.03 26.80
N ALA A 10 -10.18 -14.49 27.26
CA ALA A 10 -10.86 -14.88 28.49
C ALA A 10 -11.75 -16.13 28.35
N LEU A 11 -12.01 -16.60 27.12
CA LEU A 11 -12.86 -17.75 26.86
C LEU A 11 -12.10 -19.07 27.13
N ASP A 12 -12.81 -20.05 27.69
CA ASP A 12 -12.31 -21.42 27.84
C ASP A 12 -12.51 -22.21 26.53
N TRP A 13 -11.85 -21.73 25.46
CA TRP A 13 -11.84 -22.34 24.13
C TRP A 13 -10.47 -22.89 23.79
N PRO A 14 -10.41 -23.94 22.95
CA PRO A 14 -9.13 -24.44 22.41
C PRO A 14 -8.35 -23.29 21.74
N GLU A 15 -7.03 -23.23 21.96
CA GLU A 15 -6.16 -22.17 21.40
C GLU A 15 -6.25 -22.08 19.87
N SER A 16 -6.42 -23.23 19.19
CA SER A 16 -6.61 -23.24 17.73
C SER A 16 -7.88 -22.49 17.29
N VAL A 17 -8.95 -22.58 18.07
CA VAL A 17 -10.21 -21.89 17.80
C VAL A 17 -10.05 -20.38 18.06
N LYS A 18 -9.43 -20.00 19.20
CA LYS A 18 -9.11 -18.61 19.48
C LYS A 18 -8.27 -17.98 18.35
N LEU A 19 -7.22 -18.67 17.95
CA LEU A 19 -6.37 -18.21 16.84
C LEU A 19 -7.16 -18.03 15.53
N MET A 20 -8.08 -18.95 15.21
CA MET A 20 -8.95 -18.80 14.05
C MET A 20 -9.83 -17.57 14.15
N GLN A 21 -10.39 -17.27 15.33
CA GLN A 21 -11.22 -16.11 15.56
C GLN A 21 -10.41 -14.80 15.49
N HIS A 22 -9.22 -14.73 16.11
CA HIS A 22 -8.30 -13.60 15.97
C HIS A 22 -7.94 -13.34 14.51
N ASN A 23 -7.64 -14.39 13.75
CA ASN A 23 -7.35 -14.28 12.31
C ASN A 23 -8.57 -13.83 11.49
N TRP A 24 -9.78 -14.19 11.92
CA TRP A 24 -11.03 -13.75 11.30
C TRP A 24 -11.30 -12.27 11.59
N ILE A 25 -11.18 -11.85 12.84
CA ILE A 25 -11.27 -10.43 13.24
C ILE A 25 -10.20 -9.63 12.51
N GLY A 26 -8.99 -10.19 12.41
CA GLY A 26 -7.91 -9.68 11.59
C GLY A 26 -7.47 -8.28 11.98
N LYS A 27 -7.36 -8.03 13.31
CA LYS A 27 -6.82 -6.78 13.84
C LYS A 27 -5.41 -6.54 13.35
N SER A 28 -5.18 -5.42 12.71
CA SER A 28 -3.85 -4.98 12.28
C SER A 28 -3.57 -3.55 12.73
N THR A 29 -2.38 -3.34 13.28
CA THR A 29 -1.90 -2.00 13.66
C THR A 29 -0.95 -1.50 12.60
N GLY A 30 -1.17 -0.28 12.13
CA GLY A 30 -0.38 0.35 11.09
C GLY A 30 -0.45 1.87 11.15
N ALA A 31 -0.34 2.49 10.00
CA ALA A 31 -0.45 3.92 9.82
C ALA A 31 -1.39 4.27 8.65
N GLU A 32 -2.16 5.32 8.80
CA GLU A 32 -2.70 6.06 7.67
C GLU A 32 -1.69 7.10 7.24
N VAL A 33 -1.39 7.15 5.94
CA VAL A 33 -0.44 8.09 5.35
C VAL A 33 -1.11 8.82 4.20
N THR A 34 -1.02 10.14 4.18
CA THR A 34 -1.62 10.99 3.15
C THR A 34 -0.58 11.47 2.15
N PHE A 35 -0.86 11.22 0.89
CA PHE A 35 -0.09 11.66 -0.27
C PHE A 35 -0.85 12.75 -0.99
N SER A 36 -0.21 13.87 -1.30
CA SER A 36 -0.79 14.88 -2.20
C SER A 36 -0.77 14.38 -3.63
N VAL A 37 -1.88 14.52 -4.34
CA VAL A 37 -1.93 14.23 -5.79
C VAL A 37 -1.30 15.39 -6.55
N ALA A 38 -0.54 15.07 -7.60
CA ALA A 38 0.17 16.05 -8.41
C ALA A 38 0.04 15.76 -9.91
N SER A 39 0.26 16.77 -10.71
CA SER A 39 0.46 16.64 -12.16
C SER A 39 1.81 15.99 -12.49
N LYS A 40 2.05 15.68 -13.75
CA LYS A 40 3.32 15.17 -14.26
C LYS A 40 4.51 16.12 -13.98
N GLU A 41 4.26 17.42 -13.93
CA GLU A 41 5.24 18.46 -13.62
C GLU A 41 5.50 18.62 -12.11
N GLY A 42 4.83 17.81 -11.27
CA GLY A 42 4.97 17.85 -9.83
C GLY A 42 4.16 18.98 -9.15
N LEU A 43 3.24 19.60 -9.85
CA LEU A 43 2.37 20.63 -9.28
C LEU A 43 1.25 19.96 -8.47
N PRO A 44 1.16 20.21 -7.15
CA PRO A 44 0.09 19.65 -6.33
C PRO A 44 -1.29 20.10 -6.81
N THR A 45 -2.25 19.16 -6.73
CA THR A 45 -3.67 19.44 -6.94
C THR A 45 -4.39 19.59 -5.59
N GLU A 46 -5.69 19.87 -5.62
CA GLU A 46 -6.55 19.89 -4.41
C GLU A 46 -6.81 18.48 -3.85
N ASN A 47 -6.47 17.43 -4.60
CA ASN A 47 -6.76 16.06 -4.23
C ASN A 47 -5.63 15.47 -3.38
N SER A 48 -6.00 14.57 -2.49
CA SER A 48 -5.08 13.75 -1.71
C SER A 48 -5.53 12.31 -1.67
N LEU A 49 -4.58 11.39 -1.48
CA LEU A 49 -4.81 9.97 -1.39
C LEU A 49 -4.27 9.47 -0.05
N THR A 50 -5.16 8.93 0.78
CA THR A 50 -4.77 8.32 2.06
C THR A 50 -4.70 6.82 1.89
N VAL A 51 -3.60 6.22 2.33
CA VAL A 51 -3.39 4.77 2.35
C VAL A 51 -3.25 4.27 3.78
N TYR A 52 -3.69 3.05 4.02
CA TYR A 52 -3.38 2.31 5.23
C TYR A 52 -2.23 1.33 4.95
N THR A 53 -1.23 1.33 5.81
CA THR A 53 -0.09 0.40 5.71
C THR A 53 0.36 -0.09 7.08
N THR A 54 0.72 -1.35 7.20
CA THR A 54 1.40 -1.92 8.38
C THR A 54 2.91 -1.72 8.33
N ARG A 55 3.43 -1.24 7.20
CA ARG A 55 4.85 -1.08 6.91
C ARG A 55 5.18 0.38 6.53
N CYS A 56 4.79 1.33 7.38
CA CYS A 56 5.13 2.75 7.16
C CYS A 56 6.64 3.01 7.17
N ASP A 57 7.42 2.14 7.78
CA ASP A 57 8.89 2.14 7.77
C ASP A 57 9.49 2.02 6.36
N THR A 58 8.77 1.45 5.39
CA THR A 58 9.25 1.27 4.01
C THR A 58 8.81 2.37 3.03
N LEU A 59 8.25 3.48 3.52
CA LEU A 59 7.77 4.61 2.70
C LEU A 59 8.81 5.16 1.71
N PHE A 60 10.10 5.15 2.07
CA PHE A 60 11.18 5.57 1.16
C PHE A 60 11.30 4.69 -0.08
N GLY A 61 10.84 3.44 -0.01
CA GLY A 61 10.81 2.48 -1.11
C GLY A 61 9.52 2.46 -1.91
N ALA A 62 8.54 3.32 -1.58
CA ALA A 62 7.31 3.43 -2.33
C ALA A 62 7.57 4.09 -3.69
N THR A 63 7.40 3.33 -4.76
CA THR A 63 7.72 3.76 -6.13
C THR A 63 6.51 3.98 -7.03
N TYR A 64 5.34 3.54 -6.59
CA TYR A 64 4.05 3.83 -7.22
C TYR A 64 2.90 3.66 -6.20
N MET A 65 1.74 4.19 -6.56
CA MET A 65 0.50 4.03 -5.80
C MET A 65 -0.49 3.23 -6.63
N VAL A 66 -1.36 2.49 -5.95
CA VAL A 66 -2.46 1.78 -6.62
C VAL A 66 -3.77 2.10 -5.91
N VAL A 67 -4.79 2.37 -6.71
CA VAL A 67 -6.16 2.56 -6.22
C VAL A 67 -7.08 1.51 -6.83
N SER A 68 -8.07 1.11 -6.06
CA SER A 68 -9.16 0.24 -6.53
C SER A 68 -9.93 0.92 -7.68
N PRO A 69 -10.39 0.16 -8.71
CA PRO A 69 -11.20 0.71 -9.79
C PRO A 69 -12.47 1.43 -9.33
N GLU A 70 -13.03 1.03 -8.19
CA GLU A 70 -14.24 1.60 -7.59
C GLU A 70 -13.97 2.82 -6.71
N HIS A 71 -12.70 3.18 -6.50
CA HIS A 71 -12.36 4.28 -5.60
C HIS A 71 -12.86 5.62 -6.15
N LYS A 72 -13.51 6.40 -5.28
CA LYS A 72 -14.11 7.71 -5.62
C LYS A 72 -13.13 8.73 -6.22
N ILE A 73 -11.83 8.54 -5.99
CA ILE A 73 -10.80 9.43 -6.51
C ILE A 73 -10.49 9.18 -7.99
N VAL A 74 -10.83 8.00 -8.53
CA VAL A 74 -10.48 7.60 -9.91
C VAL A 74 -10.85 8.67 -10.95
N PRO A 75 -12.09 9.19 -10.99
CA PRO A 75 -12.43 10.24 -11.96
C PRO A 75 -11.67 11.56 -11.75
N LEU A 76 -11.18 11.83 -10.54
CA LEU A 76 -10.47 13.06 -10.18
C LEU A 76 -8.98 13.03 -10.55
N ILE A 77 -8.38 11.84 -10.61
CA ILE A 77 -6.98 11.63 -10.93
C ILE A 77 -6.75 11.16 -12.38
N THR A 78 -7.81 10.85 -13.10
CA THR A 78 -7.72 10.41 -14.48
C THR A 78 -7.56 11.62 -15.41
N THR A 79 -6.41 11.69 -16.11
CA THR A 79 -6.19 12.75 -17.09
C THR A 79 -7.01 12.53 -18.36
N ALA A 80 -7.17 13.56 -19.16
CA ALA A 80 -7.94 13.48 -20.40
C ALA A 80 -7.40 12.39 -21.35
N GLU A 81 -6.08 12.26 -21.42
CA GLU A 81 -5.37 11.28 -22.28
C GLU A 81 -5.59 9.83 -21.81
N GLN A 82 -5.84 9.63 -20.51
CA GLN A 82 -6.02 8.28 -19.94
C GLN A 82 -7.50 7.89 -19.79
N LYS A 83 -8.42 8.79 -20.08
CA LYS A 83 -9.84 8.64 -19.77
C LYS A 83 -10.44 7.38 -20.38
N ASP A 84 -10.21 7.13 -21.65
CA ASP A 84 -10.81 5.99 -22.34
C ASP A 84 -10.24 4.66 -21.83
N ALA A 85 -8.90 4.58 -21.67
CA ALA A 85 -8.24 3.39 -21.13
C ALA A 85 -8.66 3.08 -19.69
N VAL A 86 -8.80 4.11 -18.85
CA VAL A 86 -9.28 3.96 -17.47
C VAL A 86 -10.74 3.50 -17.44
N ASN A 87 -11.60 4.10 -18.24
CA ASN A 87 -13.02 3.69 -18.30
C ASN A 87 -13.17 2.23 -18.76
N GLU A 88 -12.45 1.81 -19.79
CA GLU A 88 -12.45 0.43 -20.26
C GLU A 88 -11.99 -0.53 -19.16
N TYR A 89 -10.89 -0.19 -18.46
CA TYR A 89 -10.34 -0.99 -17.38
C TYR A 89 -11.33 -1.13 -16.21
N VAL A 90 -11.94 -0.03 -15.76
CA VAL A 90 -12.92 -0.01 -14.67
C VAL A 90 -14.13 -0.88 -15.01
N GLN A 91 -14.65 -0.79 -16.25
CA GLN A 91 -15.75 -1.63 -16.69
C GLN A 91 -15.39 -3.13 -16.78
N ALA A 92 -14.17 -3.44 -17.16
CA ALA A 92 -13.67 -4.82 -17.18
C ALA A 92 -13.50 -5.37 -15.76
N ALA A 93 -12.95 -4.57 -14.84
CA ALA A 93 -12.78 -4.94 -13.44
C ALA A 93 -14.11 -5.19 -12.73
N ALA A 94 -15.14 -4.39 -13.00
CA ALA A 94 -16.47 -4.53 -12.42
C ALA A 94 -17.18 -5.86 -12.76
N LYS A 95 -16.71 -6.59 -13.76
CA LYS A 95 -17.24 -7.92 -14.14
C LYS A 95 -16.58 -9.07 -13.38
N LYS A 96 -15.53 -8.81 -12.63
CA LYS A 96 -14.76 -9.81 -11.87
C LYS A 96 -15.24 -9.84 -10.42
N SER A 97 -15.29 -11.05 -9.84
CA SER A 97 -15.48 -11.21 -8.39
C SER A 97 -14.22 -10.87 -7.62
N ASP A 98 -14.34 -10.55 -6.33
CA ASP A 98 -13.19 -10.28 -5.45
C ASP A 98 -12.22 -11.47 -5.39
N LEU A 99 -12.74 -12.71 -5.46
CA LEU A 99 -11.93 -13.92 -5.49
C LEU A 99 -11.06 -13.99 -6.76
N GLU A 100 -11.64 -13.66 -7.91
CA GLU A 100 -10.89 -13.63 -9.18
C GLU A 100 -9.85 -12.51 -9.22
N ARG A 101 -10.12 -11.39 -8.54
CA ARG A 101 -9.22 -10.22 -8.48
C ARG A 101 -8.02 -10.47 -7.57
N THR A 102 -8.20 -11.23 -6.48
CA THR A 102 -7.16 -11.49 -5.48
C THR A 102 -6.36 -12.76 -5.71
N ASP A 103 -6.65 -13.53 -6.77
CA ASP A 103 -5.89 -14.74 -7.11
C ASP A 103 -4.42 -14.40 -7.39
N LEU A 104 -3.53 -14.95 -6.56
CA LEU A 104 -2.09 -14.73 -6.65
C LEU A 104 -1.45 -15.31 -7.92
N ASN A 105 -2.09 -16.32 -8.53
CA ASN A 105 -1.57 -16.98 -9.72
C ASN A 105 -1.93 -16.26 -11.04
N LYS A 106 -2.75 -15.21 -10.97
CA LYS A 106 -3.10 -14.42 -12.16
C LYS A 106 -2.12 -13.29 -12.42
N ASP A 107 -1.93 -13.02 -13.69
CA ASP A 107 -1.19 -11.85 -14.16
C ASP A 107 -1.76 -10.58 -13.57
N LYS A 108 -0.91 -9.76 -12.94
CA LYS A 108 -1.32 -8.45 -12.42
C LYS A 108 -1.64 -7.54 -13.60
N THR A 109 -2.80 -6.91 -13.55
CA THR A 109 -3.26 -5.93 -14.54
C THR A 109 -3.46 -4.58 -13.90
N GLY A 110 -3.37 -3.53 -14.69
CA GLY A 110 -3.58 -2.17 -14.22
C GLY A 110 -3.50 -1.17 -15.37
N VAL A 111 -3.98 0.03 -15.13
CA VAL A 111 -3.93 1.16 -16.05
C VAL A 111 -3.38 2.39 -15.33
N PHE A 112 -2.52 3.15 -15.98
CA PHE A 112 -2.01 4.40 -15.45
C PHE A 112 -3.10 5.48 -15.49
N SER A 113 -3.26 6.21 -14.39
CA SER A 113 -4.29 7.27 -14.30
C SER A 113 -3.92 8.56 -15.04
N GLY A 114 -2.63 8.76 -15.34
CA GLY A 114 -2.07 10.02 -15.84
C GLY A 114 -1.59 10.96 -14.74
N SER A 115 -1.96 10.73 -13.49
CA SER A 115 -1.57 11.54 -12.32
C SER A 115 -0.52 10.86 -11.47
N TYR A 116 0.10 11.66 -10.62
CA TYR A 116 1.15 11.25 -9.70
C TYR A 116 0.77 11.57 -8.25
N ALA A 117 1.45 10.95 -7.31
CA ALA A 117 1.41 11.31 -5.90
C ALA A 117 2.79 11.80 -5.46
N ILE A 118 2.84 12.74 -4.53
CA ILE A 118 4.08 13.18 -3.91
C ILE A 118 4.32 12.33 -2.67
N ASN A 119 5.40 11.57 -2.68
CA ASN A 119 5.81 10.79 -1.51
C ASN A 119 6.14 11.75 -0.36
N PRO A 120 5.46 11.64 0.80
CA PRO A 120 5.59 12.64 1.86
C PRO A 120 6.98 12.68 2.52
N VAL A 121 7.76 11.58 2.46
CA VAL A 121 9.06 11.49 3.15
C VAL A 121 10.24 11.96 2.29
N ASN A 122 10.27 11.64 0.99
CA ASN A 122 11.39 11.97 0.09
C ASN A 122 11.01 12.93 -1.05
N LYS A 123 9.75 13.35 -1.12
CA LYS A 123 9.19 14.27 -2.12
C LYS A 123 9.26 13.75 -3.57
N SER A 124 9.56 12.47 -3.77
CA SER A 124 9.54 11.90 -5.12
C SER A 124 8.12 11.85 -5.68
N LEU A 125 8.02 12.03 -7.00
CA LEU A 125 6.78 11.80 -7.74
C LEU A 125 6.65 10.30 -8.02
N VAL A 126 5.54 9.71 -7.59
CA VAL A 126 5.21 8.31 -7.82
C VAL A 126 3.92 8.21 -8.64
N PRO A 127 3.89 7.45 -9.74
CA PRO A 127 2.71 7.34 -10.58
C PRO A 127 1.55 6.65 -9.85
N ILE A 128 0.32 7.10 -10.12
CA ILE A 128 -0.88 6.48 -9.55
C ILE A 128 -1.50 5.56 -10.60
N TRP A 129 -1.58 4.28 -10.27
CA TRP A 129 -2.18 3.23 -11.08
C TRP A 129 -3.56 2.86 -10.55
N ILE A 130 -4.41 2.37 -11.42
CA ILE A 130 -5.71 1.78 -11.09
C ILE A 130 -5.57 0.29 -11.39
N ALA A 131 -5.77 -0.56 -10.37
CA ALA A 131 -5.60 -2.01 -10.54
C ALA A 131 -6.62 -2.80 -9.69
N ASP A 132 -7.10 -3.87 -10.27
CA ASP A 132 -8.19 -4.67 -9.72
C ASP A 132 -7.78 -5.58 -8.55
N TYR A 133 -6.49 -5.80 -8.33
CA TYR A 133 -6.02 -6.55 -7.16
C TYR A 133 -6.11 -5.76 -5.83
N VAL A 134 -6.38 -4.46 -5.89
CA VAL A 134 -6.71 -3.63 -4.72
C VAL A 134 -8.22 -3.58 -4.58
N LEU A 135 -8.73 -4.03 -3.43
CA LEU A 135 -10.16 -4.05 -3.14
C LEU A 135 -10.58 -2.78 -2.40
N ILE A 136 -11.73 -2.22 -2.77
CA ILE A 136 -12.30 -1.05 -2.09
C ILE A 136 -12.72 -1.36 -0.66
N SER A 137 -13.03 -2.61 -0.34
CA SER A 137 -13.41 -3.09 0.98
C SER A 137 -12.23 -3.23 1.96
N TYR A 138 -10.98 -3.16 1.48
CA TYR A 138 -9.80 -3.32 2.32
C TYR A 138 -9.08 -1.98 2.54
N GLY A 139 -8.92 -1.61 3.82
CA GLY A 139 -8.25 -0.35 4.20
C GLY A 139 -8.98 0.87 3.65
N THR A 140 -8.26 1.65 2.88
CA THR A 140 -8.77 2.87 2.22
C THR A 140 -9.15 2.64 0.75
N GLY A 141 -9.02 1.41 0.23
CA GLY A 141 -9.15 1.13 -1.20
C GLY A 141 -7.97 1.66 -2.04
N ALA A 142 -6.88 2.01 -1.37
CA ALA A 142 -5.64 2.48 -1.98
C ALA A 142 -4.43 1.93 -1.21
N ILE A 143 -3.35 1.67 -1.91
CA ILE A 143 -2.07 1.21 -1.34
C ILE A 143 -0.90 2.04 -1.87
N MET A 144 0.14 2.14 -1.07
CA MET A 144 1.48 2.44 -1.56
C MET A 144 2.17 1.12 -1.91
N ALA A 145 2.89 1.07 -2.99
CA ALA A 145 3.57 -0.12 -3.45
C ALA A 145 5.08 -0.03 -3.23
N VAL A 146 5.63 -1.07 -2.61
CA VAL A 146 7.06 -1.17 -2.28
C VAL A 146 7.64 -2.43 -2.95
N PRO A 147 7.96 -2.38 -4.25
CA PRO A 147 8.32 -3.55 -5.05
C PRO A 147 9.52 -4.34 -4.53
N ALA A 148 10.47 -3.66 -3.88
CA ALA A 148 11.63 -4.35 -3.32
C ALA A 148 11.26 -5.34 -2.21
N HIS A 149 10.11 -5.16 -1.52
CA HIS A 149 9.75 -5.87 -0.29
C HIS A 149 8.35 -6.48 -0.27
N ASP A 150 7.63 -6.46 -1.39
CA ASP A 150 6.36 -7.17 -1.60
C ASP A 150 6.37 -7.88 -2.96
N THR A 151 6.04 -9.18 -2.97
CA THR A 151 6.10 -9.99 -4.20
C THR A 151 5.09 -9.52 -5.25
N ARG A 152 3.88 -9.14 -4.83
CA ARG A 152 2.84 -8.66 -5.77
C ARG A 152 3.22 -7.34 -6.39
N ASP A 153 3.77 -6.45 -5.57
CA ASP A 153 4.25 -5.16 -6.04
C ASP A 153 5.46 -5.33 -6.99
N TRP A 154 6.33 -6.29 -6.68
CA TRP A 154 7.48 -6.62 -7.52
C TRP A 154 7.06 -7.12 -8.91
N GLU A 155 6.12 -8.07 -8.97
CA GLU A 155 5.57 -8.60 -10.23
C GLU A 155 4.95 -7.48 -11.07
N PHE A 156 4.16 -6.61 -10.44
CA PHE A 156 3.56 -5.45 -11.11
C PHE A 156 4.63 -4.48 -11.61
N ALA A 157 5.61 -4.13 -10.78
CA ALA A 157 6.69 -3.23 -11.14
C ALA A 157 7.53 -3.76 -12.31
N LYS A 158 7.83 -5.07 -12.33
CA LYS A 158 8.53 -5.71 -13.45
C LYS A 158 7.71 -5.66 -14.73
N LYS A 159 6.41 -5.94 -14.64
CA LYS A 159 5.51 -5.92 -15.80
C LYS A 159 5.38 -4.53 -16.42
N PHE A 160 5.30 -3.50 -15.62
CA PHE A 160 5.09 -2.12 -16.07
C PHE A 160 6.38 -1.27 -16.07
N ASN A 161 7.54 -1.92 -15.89
CA ASN A 161 8.87 -1.28 -15.90
C ASN A 161 8.97 -0.11 -14.91
N LEU A 162 8.43 -0.31 -13.70
CA LEU A 162 8.49 0.67 -12.61
C LEU A 162 9.76 0.49 -11.76
N PRO A 163 10.24 1.54 -11.08
CA PRO A 163 11.44 1.45 -10.25
C PRO A 163 11.28 0.48 -9.09
N ILE A 164 12.36 -0.23 -8.74
CA ILE A 164 12.46 -1.10 -7.56
C ILE A 164 13.61 -0.59 -6.72
N ILE A 165 13.31 -0.07 -5.53
CA ILE A 165 14.27 0.57 -4.62
C ILE A 165 14.39 -0.25 -3.34
N GLU A 166 15.59 -0.79 -3.06
CA GLU A 166 15.90 -1.51 -1.82
C GLU A 166 15.90 -0.53 -0.64
N VAL A 167 15.06 -0.81 0.38
CA VAL A 167 15.01 -0.03 1.63
C VAL A 167 15.20 -0.90 2.87
N LEU A 168 15.25 -2.21 2.72
CA LEU A 168 15.65 -3.17 3.75
C LEU A 168 16.81 -4.00 3.23
N LYS A 169 17.91 -4.04 3.97
CA LYS A 169 19.08 -4.82 3.59
C LYS A 169 18.82 -6.31 3.78
N GLY A 170 18.79 -7.02 2.69
CA GLY A 170 18.66 -8.47 2.62
C GLY A 170 19.89 -9.14 2.04
N ASN A 171 19.83 -10.46 1.89
CA ASN A 171 20.89 -11.28 1.29
C ASN A 171 20.71 -11.51 -0.22
N GLY A 172 19.66 -10.94 -0.82
CA GLY A 172 19.30 -11.13 -2.22
C GLY A 172 19.40 -9.85 -3.05
N ASN A 173 19.29 -10.00 -4.37
CA ASN A 173 19.18 -8.89 -5.31
C ASN A 173 17.71 -8.57 -5.54
N VAL A 174 17.23 -7.43 -5.04
CA VAL A 174 15.83 -7.00 -5.19
C VAL A 174 15.42 -6.78 -6.66
N GLN A 175 16.38 -6.66 -7.58
CA GLN A 175 16.08 -6.57 -9.02
C GLN A 175 15.71 -7.94 -9.63
N GLU A 176 16.07 -9.04 -8.98
CA GLU A 176 15.75 -10.41 -9.42
C GLU A 176 14.53 -10.99 -8.71
N LYS A 177 14.34 -10.64 -7.44
CA LYS A 177 13.22 -11.10 -6.61
C LYS A 177 13.00 -10.16 -5.41
N ALA A 178 11.75 -9.95 -5.03
CA ALA A 178 11.42 -9.21 -3.81
C ALA A 178 12.03 -9.88 -2.57
N TRP A 179 12.57 -9.06 -1.66
CA TRP A 179 12.99 -9.48 -0.33
C TRP A 179 11.88 -9.19 0.67
N THR A 180 11.17 -10.23 1.10
CA THR A 180 9.96 -10.10 1.94
C THR A 180 10.21 -10.27 3.44
N GLU A 181 11.44 -10.58 3.83
CA GLU A 181 11.84 -10.70 5.22
C GLU A 181 12.22 -9.34 5.83
N ASP A 182 12.33 -9.29 7.15
CA ASP A 182 12.81 -8.09 7.83
C ASP A 182 14.32 -7.88 7.57
N GLY A 183 14.77 -6.66 7.75
CA GLY A 183 16.16 -6.27 7.54
C GLY A 183 16.45 -4.93 8.19
N ILE A 184 17.72 -4.52 8.15
CA ILE A 184 18.15 -3.18 8.58
C ILE A 184 17.81 -2.19 7.46
N HIS A 185 17.28 -1.03 7.83
CA HIS A 185 16.90 0.01 6.85
C HIS A 185 18.13 0.60 6.17
N VAL A 186 18.01 0.74 4.85
CA VAL A 186 18.99 1.39 3.95
C VAL A 186 18.23 2.27 2.96
N ASN A 187 18.89 3.26 2.36
CA ASN A 187 18.28 4.20 1.42
C ASN A 187 16.97 4.85 1.95
N SER A 188 16.85 4.96 3.26
CA SER A 188 15.65 5.38 3.98
C SER A 188 15.91 6.63 4.84
N GLY A 189 16.94 7.42 4.52
CA GLY A 189 17.24 8.69 5.14
C GLY A 189 17.38 8.58 6.67
N PHE A 190 16.49 9.22 7.42
CA PHE A 190 16.55 9.21 8.89
C PHE A 190 16.27 7.85 9.54
N LEU A 191 15.86 6.84 8.77
CA LEU A 191 15.65 5.47 9.25
C LEU A 191 16.86 4.56 9.00
N ASP A 192 17.86 5.00 8.24
CA ASP A 192 19.01 4.16 7.91
C ASP A 192 19.70 3.60 9.17
N GLY A 193 20.02 2.32 9.12
CA GLY A 193 20.64 1.60 10.24
C GLY A 193 19.68 1.11 11.33
N LEU A 194 18.39 1.46 11.27
CA LEU A 194 17.39 1.01 12.25
C LEU A 194 16.83 -0.36 11.89
N ASP A 195 16.44 -1.11 12.93
CA ASP A 195 15.58 -2.28 12.79
C ASP A 195 14.13 -1.88 12.52
N LYS A 196 13.27 -2.86 12.17
CA LYS A 196 11.87 -2.66 11.86
C LYS A 196 11.09 -1.93 12.95
N LYS A 197 11.25 -2.34 14.22
CA LYS A 197 10.48 -1.77 15.34
C LYS A 197 10.84 -0.30 15.55
N SER A 198 12.12 -0.02 15.66
CA SER A 198 12.63 1.35 15.84
C SER A 198 12.29 2.26 14.66
N ALA A 199 12.32 1.71 13.44
CA ALA A 199 11.99 2.46 12.24
C ALA A 199 10.48 2.79 12.17
N ILE A 200 9.59 1.85 12.51
CA ILE A 200 8.14 2.10 12.58
C ILE A 200 7.83 3.18 13.62
N GLU A 201 8.40 3.08 14.84
CA GLU A 201 8.18 4.06 15.90
C GLU A 201 8.63 5.46 15.46
N LYS A 202 9.81 5.56 14.87
CA LYS A 202 10.37 6.82 14.39
C LYS A 202 9.58 7.41 13.21
N MET A 203 9.14 6.56 12.29
CA MET A 203 8.29 6.99 11.17
C MET A 203 6.93 7.48 11.65
N LEU A 204 6.28 6.79 12.60
CA LEU A 204 5.01 7.23 13.17
C LEU A 204 5.13 8.62 13.79
N SER A 205 6.18 8.86 14.60
CA SER A 205 6.42 10.19 15.18
C SER A 205 6.59 11.24 14.07
N PHE A 206 7.37 10.94 13.04
CA PHE A 206 7.56 11.86 11.90
C PHE A 206 6.26 12.17 11.17
N LEU A 207 5.42 11.16 10.93
CA LEU A 207 4.13 11.33 10.23
C LEU A 207 3.17 12.22 11.03
N GLU A 208 3.09 12.02 12.35
CA GLU A 208 2.22 12.78 13.24
C GLU A 208 2.71 14.23 13.42
N GLU A 209 4.01 14.44 13.65
CA GLU A 209 4.61 15.78 13.78
C GLU A 209 4.41 16.63 12.52
N ASN A 210 4.51 16.01 11.34
CA ASN A 210 4.32 16.71 10.06
C ASN A 210 2.85 16.73 9.60
N LYS A 211 1.91 16.14 10.36
CA LYS A 211 0.47 16.08 10.03
C LYS A 211 0.17 15.44 8.67
N ILE A 212 0.98 14.46 8.27
CA ILE A 212 0.86 13.72 7.01
C ILE A 212 0.43 12.27 7.21
N GLY A 213 0.21 11.86 8.45
CA GLY A 213 -0.26 10.54 8.81
C GLY A 213 -0.49 10.40 10.30
N ARG A 214 -0.99 9.23 10.69
CA ARG A 214 -1.26 8.89 12.09
C ARG A 214 -1.23 7.37 12.27
N LYS A 215 -1.01 6.94 13.50
CA LYS A 215 -1.24 5.54 13.88
C LYS A 215 -2.71 5.17 13.66
N ALA A 216 -2.95 4.00 13.10
CA ALA A 216 -4.29 3.50 12.82
C ALA A 216 -4.39 2.00 13.10
N VAL A 217 -5.60 1.55 13.41
CA VAL A 217 -5.94 0.14 13.57
C VAL A 217 -7.00 -0.20 12.54
N ASN A 218 -6.81 -1.28 11.82
CA ASN A 218 -7.75 -1.80 10.84
C ASN A 218 -8.17 -3.23 11.20
N TYR A 219 -9.33 -3.65 10.73
CA TYR A 219 -9.92 -4.98 10.94
C TYR A 219 -10.37 -5.56 9.61
N LYS A 220 -10.35 -6.88 9.48
CA LYS A 220 -10.91 -7.57 8.30
C LYS A 220 -12.43 -7.65 8.33
N LEU A 221 -13.04 -7.61 9.52
CA LEU A 221 -14.50 -7.62 9.74
C LEU A 221 -15.18 -6.39 9.18
#